data_251257e39b3f3e1991fc9eb57280d03e
#
_entry.id   251257e39b3f3e1991fc9eb57280d03e
#
_cell.length_a   1.000
_cell.length_b   1.000
_cell.length_c   1.000
_cell.angle_alpha   90.00
_cell.angle_beta   90.00
_cell.angle_gamma   90.00
#
_symmetry.space_group_name_H-M   'P 1'
#
loop_
_entity.id
_entity.type
_entity.pdbx_description
1 polymer ?
#
loop_
_entity_poly.entity_id
_entity_poly.type
_entity_poly.pdbx_seq_one_letter_code
_entity_poly.pdbx_strand_id
1 'polypeptide(L)'
;MNSGLSTCITVGVLSTLAVSSVAAAEIVVGDSQVSCAEDTACINRLHPDIPTVANAEPGEHIVFVGRDAFDLTLDPDEYASADAIPREGFGIVHALTGPVFIKGARAGDVLAVTIEAFEPADVGWTEAGPFGFAGDQFGTDERFIVWRINDEYAVSDALPGVRIPNASFPGVVTTMPGPALLAEVLARETQLLESGGAVMNPDPDEAEPASVCGAEGTKPAECLRTIPPREHGGNMDIRYITTGTTVYLPCFIDGCGLAVGDFHYAQGDGEVAGTAIEMGGRMTVTTRIVDDPPDLSHGPHYEGPASVLGIPSKRFYAVTGFPLKEKGSVPADLAYLDSPKIAGLSNLSSDINLAARNALAAIIDYIMSEYGYDRTQAYMIASIAVDMRIGQLVDVPNVGVTAILPLDIFVGSD
;
A
#
# COMPACT_ATOMS: atom_id res chain seq x y z
N MET A 1 52.38 47.37 59.65
CA MET A 1 51.47 47.95 58.64
C MET A 1 50.97 46.86 57.77
N ASN A 2 49.83 46.25 58.14
CA ASN A 2 49.21 45.13 57.44
C ASN A 2 48.02 45.68 56.66
N SER A 3 48.07 45.57 55.34
CA SER A 3 46.97 45.84 54.47
C SER A 3 46.29 44.54 54.05
N GLY A 4 45.11 44.27 54.62
CA GLY A 4 44.24 43.15 54.19
C GLY A 4 43.47 43.48 52.91
N LEU A 5 43.65 42.66 51.93
CA LEU A 5 42.74 42.64 50.74
C LEU A 5 41.52 41.77 51.07
N SER A 6 40.34 42.38 50.96
CA SER A 6 39.07 41.67 51.07
C SER A 6 38.58 41.29 49.63
N THR A 7 38.50 40.01 49.38
CA THR A 7 38.01 39.48 48.10
C THR A 7 36.49 39.27 48.19
N CYS A 8 35.69 40.03 47.49
CA CYS A 8 34.27 39.77 47.30
C CYS A 8 34.04 38.69 46.25
N ILE A 9 33.49 37.55 46.68
CA ILE A 9 33.00 36.49 45.76
C ILE A 9 31.54 36.78 45.46
N THR A 10 31.26 37.13 44.19
CA THR A 10 29.91 37.29 43.70
C THR A 10 29.43 35.92 43.20
N VAL A 11 28.48 35.30 43.89
CA VAL A 11 27.81 34.06 43.46
C VAL A 11 26.72 34.45 42.47
N GLY A 12 26.97 34.17 41.19
CA GLY A 12 25.96 34.28 40.16
C GLY A 12 25.01 33.08 40.22
N VAL A 13 23.74 33.32 40.51
CA VAL A 13 22.67 32.29 40.37
C VAL A 13 22.30 32.19 38.91
N LEU A 14 22.71 31.11 38.24
CA LEU A 14 22.18 30.74 36.91
C LEU A 14 20.79 30.12 37.13
N SER A 15 19.75 30.87 36.79
CA SER A 15 18.38 30.33 36.63
C SER A 15 18.27 29.59 35.32
N THR A 16 18.28 28.28 35.34
CA THR A 16 17.91 27.44 34.19
C THR A 16 16.41 27.50 34.02
N LEU A 17 15.96 28.21 32.98
CA LEU A 17 14.58 28.12 32.49
C LEU A 17 14.40 26.72 31.88
N ALA A 18 13.70 25.83 32.58
CA ALA A 18 13.19 24.59 32.01
C ALA A 18 12.09 24.97 31.01
N VAL A 19 12.39 24.89 29.72
CA VAL A 19 11.37 24.93 28.66
C VAL A 19 10.67 23.58 28.72
N SER A 20 9.51 23.53 29.38
CA SER A 20 8.61 22.38 29.25
C SER A 20 8.06 22.41 27.82
N SER A 21 8.51 21.50 26.98
CA SER A 21 7.83 21.20 25.72
C SER A 21 6.46 20.62 26.09
N VAL A 22 5.40 21.40 25.91
CA VAL A 22 4.04 20.86 25.89
C VAL A 22 4.01 19.99 24.63
N ALA A 23 3.92 18.67 24.79
CA ALA A 23 3.65 17.79 23.67
C ALA A 23 2.35 18.30 23.01
N ALA A 24 2.39 18.57 21.71
CA ALA A 24 1.18 18.91 20.96
C ALA A 24 0.17 17.76 21.16
N ALA A 25 -1.10 18.12 21.41
CA ALA A 25 -2.12 17.09 21.55
C ALA A 25 -2.28 16.39 20.20
N GLU A 26 -2.21 15.07 20.21
CA GLU A 26 -2.42 14.24 19.02
C GLU A 26 -3.92 14.19 18.69
N ILE A 27 -4.26 14.26 17.42
CA ILE A 27 -5.61 14.05 16.91
C ILE A 27 -5.72 12.57 16.54
N VAL A 28 -6.35 11.77 17.39
CA VAL A 28 -6.55 10.32 17.14
C VAL A 28 -7.85 10.13 16.37
N VAL A 29 -7.79 9.42 15.25
CA VAL A 29 -8.90 9.14 14.34
C VAL A 29 -9.04 7.63 14.16
N GLY A 30 -10.26 7.12 14.34
CA GLY A 30 -10.58 5.70 14.22
C GLY A 30 -10.47 4.92 15.54
N ASP A 31 -11.14 3.78 15.58
CA ASP A 31 -11.15 2.84 16.70
C ASP A 31 -11.18 1.40 16.16
N SER A 32 -10.04 0.71 16.14
CA SER A 32 -9.93 -0.68 15.68
C SER A 32 -10.48 -1.72 16.67
N GLN A 33 -11.08 -1.30 17.79
CA GLN A 33 -11.69 -2.22 18.75
C GLN A 33 -13.15 -2.55 18.41
N VAL A 34 -13.73 -1.82 17.48
CA VAL A 34 -15.09 -2.05 16.94
C VAL A 34 -14.99 -2.31 15.44
N SER A 35 -16.03 -2.89 14.84
CA SER A 35 -16.06 -3.12 13.38
C SER A 35 -16.11 -1.80 12.59
N CYS A 36 -15.77 -1.84 11.30
CA CYS A 36 -15.88 -0.69 10.41
C CYS A 36 -17.31 -0.11 10.39
N ALA A 37 -18.33 -0.96 10.40
CA ALA A 37 -19.74 -0.55 10.44
C ALA A 37 -20.14 0.19 11.74
N GLU A 38 -19.42 -0.04 12.83
CA GLU A 38 -19.66 0.61 14.13
C GLU A 38 -18.77 1.84 14.36
N ASP A 39 -17.67 1.96 13.63
CA ASP A 39 -16.74 3.11 13.72
C ASP A 39 -17.11 4.20 12.73
N THR A 40 -17.62 5.32 13.22
CA THR A 40 -17.98 6.47 12.39
C THR A 40 -16.80 7.08 11.61
N ALA A 41 -15.57 6.73 11.96
CA ALA A 41 -14.36 7.12 11.26
C ALA A 41 -13.89 6.08 10.24
N CYS A 42 -14.57 4.96 10.13
CA CYS A 42 -14.28 3.99 9.08
C CYS A 42 -15.12 4.26 7.82
N ILE A 43 -14.47 4.17 6.67
CA ILE A 43 -15.10 4.28 5.35
C ILE A 43 -14.50 3.23 4.43
N ASN A 44 -15.25 2.72 3.47
CA ASN A 44 -14.73 1.83 2.42
C ASN A 44 -15.18 2.23 1.01
N ARG A 45 -15.70 3.43 0.90
CA ARG A 45 -16.08 4.09 -0.36
C ARG A 45 -15.63 5.54 -0.32
N LEU A 46 -15.51 6.15 -1.50
CA LEU A 46 -15.06 7.54 -1.62
C LEU A 46 -16.13 8.37 -2.34
N HIS A 47 -16.57 9.44 -1.68
CA HIS A 47 -17.55 10.39 -2.23
C HIS A 47 -17.37 11.76 -1.54
N PRO A 48 -17.53 12.90 -2.25
CA PRO A 48 -17.38 14.23 -1.64
C PRO A 48 -18.40 14.52 -0.54
N ASP A 49 -19.54 13.83 -0.50
CA ASP A 49 -20.59 14.02 0.51
C ASP A 49 -20.35 13.19 1.80
N ILE A 50 -19.29 12.38 1.86
CA ILE A 50 -18.91 11.67 3.09
C ILE A 50 -18.45 12.70 4.10
N PRO A 51 -19.09 12.80 5.29
CA PRO A 51 -18.74 13.81 6.28
C PRO A 51 -17.35 13.58 6.87
N THR A 52 -16.61 14.65 7.10
CA THR A 52 -15.33 14.57 7.80
C THR A 52 -15.55 14.28 9.30
N VAL A 53 -14.70 13.43 9.88
CA VAL A 53 -14.85 12.93 11.26
C VAL A 53 -13.94 13.67 12.26
N ALA A 54 -12.93 14.37 11.76
CA ALA A 54 -12.01 15.16 12.55
C ALA A 54 -11.55 16.39 11.77
N ASN A 55 -10.98 17.36 12.50
CA ASN A 55 -10.35 18.55 11.92
C ASN A 55 -8.94 18.69 12.45
N ALA A 56 -7.99 19.02 11.58
CA ALA A 56 -6.61 19.27 11.94
C ALA A 56 -6.10 20.60 11.35
N GLU A 57 -5.27 21.32 12.09
CA GLU A 57 -4.44 22.39 11.53
C GLU A 57 -3.23 21.78 10.82
N PRO A 58 -2.70 22.38 9.74
CA PRO A 58 -1.42 21.98 9.17
C PRO A 58 -0.33 21.98 10.25
N GLY A 59 0.46 20.89 10.29
CA GLY A 59 1.54 20.68 11.26
C GLY A 59 1.12 20.00 12.57
N GLU A 60 -0.17 19.79 12.82
CA GLU A 60 -0.61 18.95 13.94
C GLU A 60 -0.37 17.46 13.62
N HIS A 61 -0.10 16.67 14.66
CA HIS A 61 0.02 15.22 14.52
C HIS A 61 -1.37 14.59 14.47
N ILE A 62 -1.63 13.87 13.38
CA ILE A 62 -2.84 13.08 13.19
C ILE A 62 -2.43 11.62 13.29
N VAL A 63 -3.05 10.87 14.21
CA VAL A 63 -2.84 9.45 14.41
C VAL A 63 -4.04 8.70 13.85
N PHE A 64 -3.84 8.03 12.74
CA PHE A 64 -4.85 7.15 12.15
C PHE A 64 -4.74 5.76 12.79
N VAL A 65 -5.83 5.29 13.37
CA VAL A 65 -5.96 3.91 13.86
C VAL A 65 -6.62 3.10 12.75
N GLY A 66 -5.80 2.36 12.00
CA GLY A 66 -6.25 1.61 10.83
C GLY A 66 -6.51 0.15 11.14
N ARG A 67 -7.32 -0.47 10.29
CA ARG A 67 -7.62 -1.90 10.21
C ARG A 67 -6.86 -2.51 9.05
N ASP A 68 -6.81 -3.85 8.97
CA ASP A 68 -6.43 -4.51 7.73
C ASP A 68 -7.47 -4.25 6.62
N ALA A 69 -7.11 -4.59 5.37
CA ALA A 69 -7.91 -4.33 4.19
C ALA A 69 -9.37 -4.78 4.28
N PHE A 70 -9.67 -5.86 5.01
CA PHE A 70 -10.98 -6.50 5.12
C PHE A 70 -11.64 -6.38 6.49
N ASP A 71 -11.07 -5.60 7.43
CA ASP A 71 -11.56 -5.47 8.81
C ASP A 71 -11.70 -6.83 9.53
N LEU A 72 -10.71 -7.71 9.34
CA LEU A 72 -10.74 -9.05 9.92
C LEU A 72 -10.33 -9.04 11.39
N THR A 73 -11.02 -9.85 12.19
CA THR A 73 -10.60 -10.17 13.55
C THR A 73 -9.90 -11.53 13.53
N LEU A 74 -8.57 -11.52 13.62
CA LEU A 74 -7.75 -12.72 13.50
C LEU A 74 -7.12 -13.11 14.83
N ASP A 75 -7.27 -14.39 15.21
CA ASP A 75 -6.49 -15.02 16.26
C ASP A 75 -5.41 -15.88 15.59
N PRO A 76 -4.11 -15.58 15.76
CA PRO A 76 -3.02 -16.33 15.11
C PRO A 76 -2.94 -17.78 15.58
N ASP A 77 -3.49 -18.13 16.74
CA ASP A 77 -3.52 -19.50 17.23
C ASP A 77 -4.69 -20.31 16.65
N GLU A 78 -5.77 -19.65 16.25
CA GLU A 78 -6.93 -20.28 15.60
C GLU A 78 -6.68 -20.49 14.10
N TYR A 79 -6.02 -19.52 13.43
CA TYR A 79 -5.81 -19.49 11.98
C TYR A 79 -4.39 -19.92 11.55
N ALA A 80 -3.60 -20.50 12.43
CA ALA A 80 -2.19 -20.90 12.13
C ALA A 80 -2.05 -21.86 10.93
N SER A 81 -3.14 -22.49 10.47
CA SER A 81 -3.17 -23.42 9.32
C SER A 81 -4.48 -23.34 8.55
N ALA A 82 -5.05 -22.16 8.34
CA ALA A 82 -6.37 -22.03 7.74
C ALA A 82 -6.37 -22.43 6.26
N ASP A 83 -7.07 -23.51 5.95
CA ASP A 83 -7.54 -23.82 4.59
C ASP A 83 -8.82 -23.02 4.24
N ALA A 84 -9.30 -22.15 5.15
CA ALA A 84 -10.51 -21.38 5.00
C ALA A 84 -10.18 -19.88 5.10
N ILE A 85 -10.58 -19.12 4.09
CA ILE A 85 -10.51 -17.68 4.09
C ILE A 85 -11.59 -17.15 5.03
N PRO A 86 -11.26 -16.32 6.05
CA PRO A 86 -12.24 -15.88 7.04
C PRO A 86 -13.13 -14.72 6.53
N ARG A 87 -13.46 -14.71 5.24
CA ARG A 87 -14.32 -13.71 4.60
C ARG A 87 -15.13 -14.28 3.45
N GLU A 88 -16.21 -13.60 3.10
CA GLU A 88 -16.97 -13.83 1.89
C GLU A 88 -16.83 -12.61 0.95
N GLY A 89 -16.37 -12.82 -0.29
CA GLY A 89 -16.28 -11.77 -1.31
C GLY A 89 -15.28 -10.63 -1.01
N PHE A 90 -15.55 -9.45 -1.58
CA PHE A 90 -14.74 -8.23 -1.47
C PHE A 90 -15.42 -7.12 -0.64
N GLY A 91 -16.50 -7.41 0.07
CA GLY A 91 -17.43 -6.48 0.65
C GLY A 91 -16.87 -5.20 1.25
N ILE A 92 -16.07 -5.34 2.31
CA ILE A 92 -15.54 -4.22 3.09
C ILE A 92 -14.26 -3.58 2.48
N VAL A 93 -13.67 -4.15 1.44
CA VAL A 93 -12.37 -3.69 0.90
C VAL A 93 -12.42 -2.28 0.31
N HIS A 94 -11.54 -1.37 0.71
CA HIS A 94 -10.62 -1.42 1.85
C HIS A 94 -11.22 -0.63 3.01
N ALA A 95 -11.07 -1.13 4.22
CA ALA A 95 -11.44 -0.40 5.42
C ALA A 95 -10.45 0.75 5.66
N LEU A 96 -10.87 1.99 5.38
CA LEU A 96 -10.06 3.20 5.52
C LEU A 96 -10.49 3.99 6.76
N THR A 97 -9.55 4.73 7.32
CA THR A 97 -9.78 5.65 8.44
C THR A 97 -9.77 7.11 7.97
N GLY A 98 -10.81 7.85 8.31
CA GLY A 98 -11.03 9.23 7.92
C GLY A 98 -12.49 9.49 7.49
N PRO A 99 -12.77 10.55 6.72
CA PRO A 99 -11.83 11.58 6.26
C PRO A 99 -11.58 12.68 7.30
N VAL A 100 -10.37 13.23 7.30
CA VAL A 100 -9.96 14.35 8.14
C VAL A 100 -10.00 15.65 7.35
N PHE A 101 -10.63 16.68 7.90
CA PHE A 101 -10.65 18.03 7.34
C PHE A 101 -9.37 18.77 7.72
N ILE A 102 -8.55 19.16 6.74
CA ILE A 102 -7.35 19.98 6.95
C ILE A 102 -7.74 21.46 6.84
N LYS A 103 -7.65 22.18 7.96
CA LYS A 103 -8.07 23.57 8.02
C LYS A 103 -7.21 24.46 7.11
N GLY A 104 -7.87 25.36 6.41
CA GLY A 104 -7.24 26.26 5.46
C GLY A 104 -7.01 25.68 4.07
N ALA A 105 -7.01 24.37 3.91
CA ALA A 105 -6.89 23.74 2.59
C ALA A 105 -8.18 23.92 1.77
N ARG A 106 -8.02 24.16 0.47
CA ARG A 106 -9.10 24.40 -0.49
C ARG A 106 -9.00 23.48 -1.69
N ALA A 107 -10.09 23.33 -2.39
CA ALA A 107 -10.09 22.69 -3.69
C ALA A 107 -9.09 23.38 -4.64
N GLY A 108 -8.18 22.61 -5.25
CA GLY A 108 -7.10 23.08 -6.10
C GLY A 108 -5.73 23.21 -5.40
N ASP A 109 -5.70 23.14 -4.07
CA ASP A 109 -4.43 23.08 -3.33
C ASP A 109 -3.76 21.71 -3.47
N VAL A 110 -2.49 21.63 -3.08
CA VAL A 110 -1.75 20.38 -2.89
C VAL A 110 -1.46 20.20 -1.40
N LEU A 111 -1.83 19.04 -0.88
CA LEU A 111 -1.55 18.61 0.48
C LEU A 111 -0.29 17.75 0.49
N ALA A 112 0.73 18.16 1.24
CA ALA A 112 1.86 17.32 1.59
C ALA A 112 1.53 16.59 2.89
N VAL A 113 1.60 15.26 2.88
CA VAL A 113 1.37 14.36 4.02
C VAL A 113 2.67 13.66 4.33
N THR A 114 3.27 13.96 5.48
CA THR A 114 4.53 13.33 5.93
C THR A 114 4.21 12.23 6.93
N ILE A 115 4.72 11.03 6.69
CA ILE A 115 4.58 9.90 7.61
C ILE A 115 5.69 9.99 8.65
N GLU A 116 5.30 10.25 9.91
CA GLU A 116 6.24 10.44 11.03
C GLU A 116 6.58 9.12 11.73
N ALA A 117 5.57 8.26 11.90
CA ALA A 117 5.72 6.97 12.57
C ALA A 117 4.69 5.96 12.11
N PHE A 118 5.04 4.68 12.23
CA PHE A 118 4.15 3.56 12.02
C PHE A 118 4.31 2.55 13.15
N GLU A 119 3.21 2.17 13.79
CA GLU A 119 3.14 1.14 14.83
C GLU A 119 2.27 0.00 14.28
N PRO A 120 2.87 -1.15 13.88
CA PRO A 120 2.13 -2.28 13.32
C PRO A 120 1.25 -2.95 14.38
N ALA A 121 0.18 -3.61 13.95
CA ALA A 121 -0.56 -4.54 14.79
C ALA A 121 0.25 -5.83 15.03
N ASP A 122 -0.13 -6.63 16.03
CA ASP A 122 0.56 -7.88 16.38
C ASP A 122 0.26 -9.02 15.41
N VAL A 123 -0.74 -8.85 14.55
CA VAL A 123 -1.25 -9.88 13.62
C VAL A 123 -1.47 -9.28 12.25
N GLY A 124 -1.19 -10.06 11.22
CA GLY A 124 -1.50 -9.74 9.83
C GLY A 124 -1.78 -11.02 9.03
N TRP A 125 -2.09 -10.86 7.77
CA TRP A 125 -2.40 -11.98 6.89
C TRP A 125 -1.88 -11.75 5.47
N THR A 126 -1.77 -12.81 4.69
CA THR A 126 -1.47 -12.79 3.25
C THR A 126 -2.32 -13.85 2.57
N GLU A 127 -2.84 -13.54 1.41
CA GLU A 127 -3.61 -14.44 0.58
C GLU A 127 -2.97 -14.58 -0.80
N ALA A 128 -3.00 -15.78 -1.39
CA ALA A 128 -2.62 -16.00 -2.77
C ALA A 128 -3.48 -17.11 -3.38
N GLY A 129 -3.78 -16.97 -4.67
CA GLY A 129 -4.65 -17.93 -5.34
C GLY A 129 -4.79 -17.63 -6.84
N PRO A 130 -5.96 -17.95 -7.44
CA PRO A 130 -6.23 -17.73 -8.85
C PRO A 130 -6.51 -16.25 -9.19
N PHE A 131 -5.86 -15.35 -8.51
CA PHE A 131 -5.90 -13.90 -8.70
C PHE A 131 -4.49 -13.30 -8.63
N GLY A 132 -4.37 -11.96 -8.71
CA GLY A 132 -3.09 -11.28 -8.79
C GLY A 132 -2.45 -11.41 -10.19
N PHE A 133 -1.19 -11.00 -10.30
CA PHE A 133 -0.49 -10.86 -11.59
C PHE A 133 -0.24 -12.18 -12.32
N ALA A 134 -0.12 -13.29 -11.60
CA ALA A 134 0.11 -14.63 -12.14
C ALA A 134 -0.97 -15.65 -11.73
N GLY A 135 -2.14 -15.19 -11.29
CA GLY A 135 -3.20 -16.04 -10.74
C GLY A 135 -3.68 -17.16 -11.66
N ASP A 136 -3.64 -16.95 -12.99
CA ASP A 136 -3.95 -17.96 -14.00
C ASP A 136 -3.06 -19.23 -13.94
N GLN A 137 -1.93 -19.18 -13.21
CA GLN A 137 -1.02 -20.32 -13.02
C GLN A 137 -1.37 -21.18 -11.80
N PHE A 138 -2.32 -20.77 -10.96
CA PHE A 138 -2.61 -21.42 -9.67
C PHE A 138 -3.93 -22.22 -9.65
N GLY A 139 -4.69 -22.20 -10.74
CA GLY A 139 -5.93 -22.98 -10.88
C GLY A 139 -6.96 -22.63 -9.81
N THR A 140 -7.22 -23.55 -8.87
CA THR A 140 -8.12 -23.35 -7.72
C THR A 140 -7.36 -23.41 -6.39
N ASP A 141 -6.04 -23.41 -6.41
CA ASP A 141 -5.22 -23.42 -5.20
C ASP A 141 -5.18 -22.02 -4.61
N GLU A 142 -5.99 -21.78 -3.62
CA GLU A 142 -6.12 -20.53 -2.89
C GLU A 142 -5.74 -20.77 -1.44
N ARG A 143 -4.91 -19.90 -0.87
CA ARG A 143 -4.40 -20.03 0.49
C ARG A 143 -4.41 -18.70 1.20
N PHE A 144 -4.81 -18.78 2.46
CA PHE A 144 -4.76 -17.68 3.42
C PHE A 144 -3.83 -18.08 4.56
N ILE A 145 -2.89 -17.22 4.91
CA ILE A 145 -1.97 -17.45 6.02
C ILE A 145 -1.98 -16.27 6.98
N VAL A 146 -1.76 -16.56 8.25
CA VAL A 146 -1.69 -15.54 9.30
C VAL A 146 -0.25 -15.35 9.77
N TRP A 147 0.11 -14.13 10.06
CA TRP A 147 1.41 -13.70 10.54
C TRP A 147 1.34 -13.24 11.98
N ARG A 148 2.32 -13.65 12.80
CA ARG A 148 2.64 -13.02 14.06
C ARG A 148 3.66 -11.92 13.79
N ILE A 149 3.33 -10.72 14.18
CA ILE A 149 4.06 -9.49 13.87
C ILE A 149 4.65 -8.90 15.15
N ASN A 150 5.82 -8.30 15.04
CA ASN A 150 6.40 -7.41 16.03
C ASN A 150 7.13 -6.25 15.32
N ASP A 151 7.73 -5.34 16.09
CA ASP A 151 8.41 -4.16 15.54
C ASP A 151 9.58 -4.47 14.61
N GLU A 152 10.16 -5.68 14.68
CA GLU A 152 11.35 -6.03 13.91
C GLU A 152 11.04 -6.94 12.72
N TYR A 153 10.14 -7.93 12.91
CA TYR A 153 9.83 -8.92 11.88
C TYR A 153 8.45 -9.57 12.03
N ALA A 154 7.99 -10.17 10.94
CA ALA A 154 6.82 -11.04 10.89
C ALA A 154 7.23 -12.49 10.58
N VAL A 155 6.51 -13.46 11.17
CA VAL A 155 6.67 -14.91 10.94
C VAL A 155 5.33 -15.59 10.83
N SER A 156 5.26 -16.68 10.05
CA SER A 156 4.08 -17.54 9.94
C SER A 156 4.47 -19.01 10.02
N ASP A 157 3.67 -19.80 10.72
CA ASP A 157 3.86 -21.26 10.80
C ASP A 157 3.59 -21.94 9.43
N ALA A 158 2.82 -21.29 8.56
CA ALA A 158 2.56 -21.75 7.20
C ALA A 158 3.75 -21.55 6.23
N LEU A 159 4.72 -20.70 6.60
CA LEU A 159 5.97 -20.45 5.87
C LEU A 159 7.18 -20.63 6.80
N PRO A 160 7.44 -21.86 7.26
CA PRO A 160 8.50 -22.11 8.23
C PRO A 160 9.88 -21.72 7.66
N GLY A 161 10.65 -20.97 8.46
CA GLY A 161 11.96 -20.47 8.05
C GLY A 161 11.96 -19.15 7.31
N VAL A 162 10.80 -18.57 7.02
CA VAL A 162 10.67 -17.19 6.50
C VAL A 162 10.53 -16.21 7.66
N ARG A 163 11.27 -15.13 7.61
CA ARG A 163 11.18 -14.00 8.53
C ARG A 163 11.26 -12.69 7.74
N ILE A 164 10.16 -11.97 7.70
CA ILE A 164 10.04 -10.74 6.92
C ILE A 164 10.34 -9.53 7.83
N PRO A 165 11.33 -8.68 7.50
CA PRO A 165 11.63 -7.49 8.27
C PRO A 165 10.51 -6.46 8.16
N ASN A 166 10.35 -5.64 9.21
CA ASN A 166 9.39 -4.54 9.22
C ASN A 166 9.75 -3.51 8.13
N ALA A 167 8.78 -3.25 7.26
CA ALA A 167 8.82 -2.22 6.22
C ALA A 167 7.43 -1.59 6.06
N SER A 168 6.78 -1.31 7.20
CA SER A 168 5.37 -0.88 7.26
C SER A 168 5.09 0.39 6.49
N PHE A 169 3.96 0.40 5.79
CA PHE A 169 3.48 1.53 5.01
C PHE A 169 1.96 1.44 4.78
N PRO A 170 1.27 2.52 4.41
CA PRO A 170 -0.12 2.48 3.98
C PRO A 170 -0.23 2.13 2.49
N GLY A 171 -1.01 1.13 2.12
CA GLY A 171 -1.39 0.88 0.72
C GLY A 171 -2.25 2.03 0.20
N VAL A 172 -3.21 2.49 1.02
CA VAL A 172 -4.10 3.61 0.68
C VAL A 172 -3.72 4.88 1.41
N VAL A 173 -3.40 5.92 0.63
CA VAL A 173 -3.35 7.32 1.08
C VAL A 173 -4.12 8.16 0.07
N THR A 174 -5.17 8.86 0.50
CA THR A 174 -6.09 9.53 -0.43
C THR A 174 -6.64 10.83 0.11
N THR A 175 -7.02 11.73 -0.80
CA THR A 175 -7.97 12.80 -0.52
C THR A 175 -9.34 12.43 -1.09
N MET A 176 -10.41 13.09 -0.66
CA MET A 176 -11.73 12.85 -1.24
C MET A 176 -11.82 13.40 -2.67
N PRO A 177 -12.44 12.67 -3.60
CA PRO A 177 -12.67 13.17 -4.95
C PRO A 177 -13.61 14.36 -4.92
N GLY A 178 -13.41 15.33 -5.83
CA GLY A 178 -14.40 16.38 -6.07
C GLY A 178 -15.48 15.93 -7.06
N PRO A 179 -16.59 16.66 -7.17
CA PRO A 179 -17.72 16.26 -8.05
C PRO A 179 -17.33 16.05 -9.52
N ALA A 180 -16.38 16.84 -10.04
CA ALA A 180 -15.93 16.70 -11.44
C ALA A 180 -15.14 15.42 -11.65
N LEU A 181 -14.13 15.14 -10.78
CA LEU A 181 -13.34 13.91 -10.83
C LEU A 181 -14.22 12.68 -10.61
N LEU A 182 -15.16 12.74 -9.66
CA LEU A 182 -16.12 11.66 -9.42
C LEU A 182 -16.89 11.29 -10.70
N ALA A 183 -17.45 12.29 -11.37
CA ALA A 183 -18.19 12.06 -12.63
C ALA A 183 -17.30 11.46 -13.73
N GLU A 184 -16.05 11.92 -13.86
CA GLU A 184 -15.09 11.39 -14.82
C GLU A 184 -14.71 9.93 -14.54
N VAL A 185 -14.47 9.60 -13.26
CA VAL A 185 -14.11 8.23 -12.85
C VAL A 185 -15.28 7.28 -13.13
N LEU A 186 -16.50 7.64 -12.73
CA LEU A 186 -17.68 6.83 -12.99
C LEU A 186 -17.91 6.61 -14.49
N ALA A 187 -17.70 7.64 -15.32
CA ALA A 187 -17.80 7.53 -16.77
C ALA A 187 -16.73 6.58 -17.34
N ARG A 188 -15.48 6.67 -16.89
CA ARG A 188 -14.38 5.79 -17.31
C ARG A 188 -14.64 4.33 -16.94
N GLU A 189 -15.12 4.04 -15.73
CA GLU A 189 -15.44 2.68 -15.29
C GLU A 189 -16.67 2.11 -16.05
N THR A 190 -17.69 2.93 -16.31
CA THR A 190 -18.83 2.53 -17.14
C THR A 190 -18.39 2.17 -18.56
N GLN A 191 -17.54 3.00 -19.17
CA GLN A 191 -17.00 2.72 -20.51
C GLN A 191 -16.15 1.45 -20.54
N LEU A 192 -15.37 1.19 -19.47
CA LEU A 192 -14.58 -0.05 -19.34
C LEU A 192 -15.50 -1.27 -19.31
N LEU A 193 -16.56 -1.26 -18.49
CA LEU A 193 -17.56 -2.33 -18.42
C LEU A 193 -18.26 -2.57 -19.76
N GLU A 194 -18.71 -1.51 -20.42
CA GLU A 194 -19.36 -1.59 -21.75
C GLU A 194 -18.42 -2.16 -22.81
N SER A 195 -17.10 -1.97 -22.66
CA SER A 195 -16.06 -2.52 -23.54
C SER A 195 -15.67 -3.96 -23.19
N GLY A 196 -16.31 -4.58 -22.20
CA GLY A 196 -16.04 -5.95 -21.74
C GLY A 196 -14.84 -6.07 -20.80
N GLY A 197 -14.35 -4.95 -20.23
CA GLY A 197 -13.34 -4.94 -19.19
C GLY A 197 -13.91 -5.30 -17.82
N ALA A 198 -13.04 -5.66 -16.90
CA ALA A 198 -13.42 -6.00 -15.53
C ALA A 198 -13.46 -4.75 -14.64
N VAL A 199 -14.56 -4.58 -13.91
CA VAL A 199 -14.66 -3.65 -12.79
C VAL A 199 -15.15 -4.46 -11.59
N MET A 200 -14.29 -4.66 -10.61
CA MET A 200 -14.67 -5.34 -9.38
C MET A 200 -15.42 -4.36 -8.47
N ASN A 201 -16.72 -4.55 -8.35
CA ASN A 201 -17.54 -3.73 -7.46
C ASN A 201 -17.78 -4.52 -6.17
N PRO A 202 -17.34 -3.99 -5.01
CA PRO A 202 -17.68 -4.56 -3.73
C PRO A 202 -19.19 -4.49 -3.47
N ASP A 203 -19.70 -5.36 -2.59
CA ASP A 203 -21.12 -5.43 -2.26
C ASP A 203 -21.64 -4.08 -1.73
N PRO A 204 -22.69 -3.49 -2.28
CA PRO A 204 -23.25 -2.24 -1.80
C PRO A 204 -23.87 -2.37 -0.40
N ASP A 205 -24.25 -3.56 0.05
CA ASP A 205 -24.80 -3.77 1.38
C ASP A 205 -23.73 -3.66 2.49
N GLU A 206 -22.44 -3.77 2.12
CA GLU A 206 -21.30 -3.57 3.02
C GLU A 206 -20.59 -2.23 2.84
N ALA A 207 -21.23 -1.29 2.13
CA ALA A 207 -20.64 0.03 1.89
C ALA A 207 -20.76 0.95 3.10
N GLU A 208 -19.60 1.49 3.55
CA GLU A 208 -19.52 2.47 4.63
C GLU A 208 -18.97 3.82 4.12
N PRO A 209 -19.55 4.93 4.62
CA PRO A 209 -20.68 5.00 5.56
C PRO A 209 -22.00 4.64 4.85
N ALA A 210 -22.74 3.72 5.44
CA ALA A 210 -24.00 3.22 4.86
C ALA A 210 -25.00 4.34 4.58
N SER A 211 -25.02 5.41 5.37
CA SER A 211 -25.91 6.57 5.18
C SER A 211 -25.68 7.33 3.88
N VAL A 212 -24.50 7.24 3.29
CA VAL A 212 -24.14 7.88 2.01
C VAL A 212 -24.05 6.83 0.90
N CYS A 213 -23.24 5.81 1.08
CA CYS A 213 -22.82 4.86 0.04
C CYS A 213 -23.53 3.51 0.09
N GLY A 214 -24.20 3.15 1.20
CA GLY A 214 -24.95 1.92 1.33
C GLY A 214 -26.14 1.83 0.37
N ALA A 215 -26.74 0.64 0.23
CA ALA A 215 -27.86 0.39 -0.71
C ALA A 215 -29.05 1.36 -0.49
N GLU A 216 -29.34 1.75 0.75
CA GLU A 216 -30.37 2.71 1.12
C GLU A 216 -29.77 4.14 1.41
N GLY A 217 -28.49 4.36 1.12
CA GLY A 217 -27.81 5.65 1.31
C GLY A 217 -28.26 6.71 0.34
N THR A 218 -27.76 7.94 0.53
CA THR A 218 -28.12 9.09 -0.35
C THR A 218 -27.45 9.02 -1.72
N LYS A 219 -26.35 8.24 -1.87
CA LYS A 219 -25.50 8.15 -3.06
C LYS A 219 -25.06 6.71 -3.43
N PRO A 220 -25.95 5.71 -3.39
CA PRO A 220 -25.56 4.30 -3.48
C PRO A 220 -24.87 3.91 -4.80
N ALA A 221 -25.14 4.65 -5.89
CA ALA A 221 -24.57 4.37 -7.23
C ALA A 221 -23.42 5.33 -7.61
N GLU A 222 -23.08 6.29 -6.75
CA GLU A 222 -22.11 7.33 -7.08
C GLU A 222 -20.78 7.17 -6.29
N CYS A 223 -20.77 6.37 -5.23
CA CYS A 223 -19.56 6.17 -4.42
C CYS A 223 -18.52 5.32 -5.14
N LEU A 224 -17.27 5.80 -5.14
CA LEU A 224 -16.16 5.07 -5.75
C LEU A 224 -15.68 3.95 -4.83
N ARG A 225 -15.40 2.80 -5.40
CA ARG A 225 -14.65 1.73 -4.76
C ARG A 225 -13.19 2.13 -4.53
N THR A 226 -12.53 1.53 -3.58
CA THR A 226 -11.16 1.88 -3.16
C THR A 226 -10.07 1.12 -3.90
N ILE A 227 -10.38 -0.02 -4.54
CA ILE A 227 -9.40 -0.92 -5.16
C ILE A 227 -8.47 -0.22 -6.17
N PRO A 228 -8.91 0.57 -7.18
CA PRO A 228 -7.96 1.23 -8.08
C PRO A 228 -7.48 2.57 -7.53
N PRO A 229 -6.17 2.86 -7.64
CA PRO A 229 -5.67 4.22 -7.42
C PRO A 229 -6.16 5.16 -8.52
N ARG A 230 -6.26 6.44 -8.20
CA ARG A 230 -6.73 7.48 -9.12
C ARG A 230 -5.97 8.79 -8.89
N GLU A 231 -6.40 9.86 -9.55
CA GLU A 231 -5.77 11.18 -9.49
C GLU A 231 -5.66 11.75 -8.07
N HIS A 232 -6.58 11.38 -7.18
CA HIS A 232 -6.59 11.83 -5.77
C HIS A 232 -5.74 10.94 -4.82
N GLY A 233 -4.95 10.01 -5.34
CA GLY A 233 -4.26 8.97 -4.58
C GLY A 233 -5.06 7.67 -4.57
N GLY A 234 -5.31 7.14 -3.39
CA GLY A 234 -6.02 5.88 -3.20
C GLY A 234 -5.08 4.71 -2.99
N ASN A 235 -5.46 3.56 -3.48
CA ASN A 235 -4.72 2.30 -3.35
C ASN A 235 -3.51 2.27 -4.29
N MET A 236 -2.44 2.93 -3.88
CA MET A 236 -1.22 3.05 -4.69
C MET A 236 -0.25 1.89 -4.48
N ASP A 237 -0.29 1.22 -3.34
CA ASP A 237 0.56 0.10 -2.95
C ASP A 237 2.05 0.34 -3.20
N ILE A 238 2.47 1.57 -2.86
CA ILE A 238 3.85 2.01 -3.04
C ILE A 238 4.59 1.88 -1.71
N ARG A 239 5.34 0.80 -1.52
CA ARG A 239 6.10 0.52 -0.29
C ARG A 239 7.08 1.62 0.14
N TYR A 240 7.39 2.55 -0.75
CA TYR A 240 8.29 3.69 -0.45
C TYR A 240 7.57 4.87 0.20
N ILE A 241 6.23 4.86 0.25
CA ILE A 241 5.43 5.82 1.02
C ILE A 241 5.37 5.32 2.48
N THR A 242 6.47 5.45 3.19
CA THR A 242 6.69 4.91 4.53
C THR A 242 7.23 5.97 5.49
N THR A 243 7.54 5.63 6.72
CA THR A 243 8.10 6.53 7.73
C THR A 243 9.27 7.35 7.19
N GLY A 244 9.20 8.66 7.36
CA GLY A 244 10.16 9.63 6.86
C GLY A 244 9.93 10.10 5.42
N THR A 245 8.87 9.65 4.74
CA THR A 245 8.51 10.12 3.41
C THR A 245 7.32 11.06 3.44
N THR A 246 7.23 11.91 2.43
CA THR A 246 6.13 12.86 2.22
C THR A 246 5.47 12.54 0.89
N VAL A 247 4.16 12.32 0.89
CA VAL A 247 3.35 12.20 -0.31
C VAL A 247 2.60 13.50 -0.58
N TYR A 248 2.53 13.89 -1.86
CA TYR A 248 1.85 15.08 -2.35
C TYR A 248 0.57 14.68 -3.05
N LEU A 249 -0.56 15.12 -2.52
CA LEU A 249 -1.89 14.77 -3.00
C LEU A 249 -2.65 16.03 -3.42
N PRO A 250 -3.38 16.03 -4.54
CA PRO A 250 -4.24 17.16 -4.91
C PRO A 250 -5.50 17.18 -4.03
N CYS A 251 -5.95 18.37 -3.64
CA CYS A 251 -7.22 18.57 -2.96
C CYS A 251 -8.32 18.88 -3.97
N PHE A 252 -9.35 18.07 -4.03
CA PHE A 252 -10.48 18.25 -4.93
C PHE A 252 -11.71 18.88 -4.25
N ILE A 253 -11.69 18.95 -2.91
CA ILE A 253 -12.70 19.62 -2.08
C ILE A 253 -11.99 20.46 -1.00
N ASP A 254 -12.71 21.39 -0.41
CA ASP A 254 -12.20 22.17 0.74
C ASP A 254 -11.90 21.22 1.91
N GLY A 255 -10.76 21.44 2.56
CA GLY A 255 -10.25 20.56 3.61
C GLY A 255 -9.64 19.26 3.13
N CYS A 256 -9.54 19.03 1.81
CA CYS A 256 -8.99 17.84 1.11
C CYS A 256 -9.69 16.52 1.47
N GLY A 257 -10.11 16.31 2.73
CA GLY A 257 -10.70 15.04 3.19
C GLY A 257 -9.67 13.91 3.21
N LEU A 258 -8.60 14.06 3.99
CA LEU A 258 -7.54 13.04 4.08
C LEU A 258 -8.04 11.75 4.71
N ALA A 259 -7.87 10.63 4.03
CA ALA A 259 -8.14 9.29 4.54
C ALA A 259 -6.98 8.34 4.21
N VAL A 260 -6.77 7.34 5.07
CA VAL A 260 -5.72 6.35 4.94
C VAL A 260 -6.22 4.97 5.39
N GLY A 261 -5.56 3.91 4.96
CA GLY A 261 -5.87 2.56 5.40
C GLY A 261 -5.07 1.54 4.62
N ASP A 262 -5.55 0.29 4.65
CA ASP A 262 -4.88 -0.77 3.93
C ASP A 262 -3.40 -0.83 4.34
N PHE A 263 -3.18 -1.07 5.63
CA PHE A 263 -1.84 -1.02 6.18
C PHE A 263 -1.11 -2.32 5.92
N HIS A 264 0.07 -2.21 5.35
CA HIS A 264 0.95 -3.31 5.01
C HIS A 264 2.16 -3.34 5.95
N TYR A 265 2.48 -4.53 6.47
CA TYR A 265 3.73 -4.74 7.21
C TYR A 265 4.93 -4.82 6.28
N ALA A 266 4.78 -5.50 5.15
CA ALA A 266 5.77 -5.59 4.09
C ALA A 266 5.15 -6.03 2.78
N GLN A 267 5.72 -5.57 1.69
CA GLN A 267 5.33 -5.89 0.32
C GLN A 267 6.56 -5.85 -0.58
N GLY A 268 6.65 -6.75 -1.55
CA GLY A 268 7.56 -6.62 -2.68
C GLY A 268 7.03 -5.64 -3.72
N ASP A 269 7.91 -4.99 -4.48
CA ASP A 269 7.48 -4.13 -5.59
C ASP A 269 6.60 -4.92 -6.57
N GLY A 270 5.35 -4.47 -6.75
CA GLY A 270 4.39 -5.08 -7.66
C GLY A 270 3.30 -5.91 -7.01
N GLU A 271 3.37 -6.20 -5.70
CA GLU A 271 2.32 -6.91 -4.96
C GLU A 271 1.70 -8.08 -5.76
N VAL A 272 2.56 -8.92 -6.29
CA VAL A 272 2.24 -9.79 -7.43
C VAL A 272 1.13 -10.82 -7.16
N ALA A 273 0.88 -11.21 -5.92
CA ALA A 273 -0.22 -12.09 -5.56
C ALA A 273 -1.54 -11.34 -5.30
N GLY A 274 -1.50 -9.99 -5.20
CA GLY A 274 -2.66 -9.14 -4.95
C GLY A 274 -2.93 -8.90 -3.46
N THR A 275 -1.99 -9.27 -2.60
CA THR A 275 -1.92 -8.90 -1.18
C THR A 275 -0.48 -8.77 -0.72
N ALA A 276 -0.26 -7.92 0.27
CA ALA A 276 0.96 -7.80 1.05
C ALA A 276 0.92 -8.71 2.31
N ILE A 277 1.63 -8.37 3.36
CA ILE A 277 1.26 -8.75 4.72
C ILE A 277 0.30 -7.65 5.20
N GLU A 278 -0.96 -7.90 5.04
CA GLU A 278 -2.07 -7.03 5.43
C GLU A 278 -2.19 -6.95 6.94
N MET A 279 -2.37 -5.77 7.51
CA MET A 279 -2.48 -5.61 8.96
C MET A 279 -3.24 -4.35 9.37
N GLY A 280 -3.71 -4.31 10.60
CA GLY A 280 -4.07 -3.07 11.26
C GLY A 280 -2.84 -2.37 11.86
N GLY A 281 -3.06 -1.22 12.49
CA GLY A 281 -1.98 -0.49 13.15
C GLY A 281 -2.30 0.97 13.40
N ARG A 282 -1.26 1.73 13.77
CA ARG A 282 -1.35 3.17 14.01
C ARG A 282 -0.33 3.88 13.13
N MET A 283 -0.77 4.87 12.38
CA MET A 283 0.10 5.71 11.56
C MET A 283 -0.02 7.17 12.00
N THR A 284 1.11 7.78 12.35
CA THR A 284 1.19 9.20 12.69
C THR A 284 1.67 9.99 11.47
N VAL A 285 0.92 11.03 11.12
CA VAL A 285 1.29 11.93 10.03
C VAL A 285 1.22 13.39 10.47
N THR A 286 1.97 14.23 9.76
CA THR A 286 1.79 15.68 9.75
C THR A 286 1.40 16.14 8.34
N THR A 287 0.69 17.26 8.24
CA THR A 287 0.26 17.78 6.96
C THR A 287 0.74 19.22 6.73
N ARG A 288 0.90 19.60 5.46
CA ARG A 288 1.23 20.97 5.06
C ARG A 288 0.54 21.28 3.73
N ILE A 289 -0.09 22.46 3.64
CA ILE A 289 -0.54 23.02 2.36
C ILE A 289 0.68 23.57 1.63
N VAL A 290 0.86 23.21 0.37
CA VAL A 290 2.07 23.55 -0.41
C VAL A 290 1.87 24.89 -1.11
N ASP A 291 2.73 25.88 -0.81
CA ASP A 291 2.63 27.24 -1.38
C ASP A 291 2.96 27.30 -2.88
N ASP A 292 3.95 26.51 -3.33
CA ASP A 292 4.37 26.40 -4.74
C ASP A 292 4.35 24.92 -5.14
N PRO A 293 3.16 24.38 -5.47
CA PRO A 293 2.98 22.95 -5.64
C PRO A 293 3.58 22.45 -6.95
N PRO A 294 4.08 21.19 -6.95
CA PRO A 294 4.41 20.50 -8.19
C PRO A 294 3.16 20.30 -9.05
N ASP A 295 3.35 20.14 -10.35
CA ASP A 295 2.29 19.70 -11.25
C ASP A 295 1.94 18.22 -11.00
N LEU A 296 0.76 17.95 -10.44
CA LEU A 296 0.25 16.61 -10.18
C LEU A 296 -0.70 16.09 -11.26
N SER A 297 -0.70 16.67 -12.46
CA SER A 297 -1.59 16.26 -13.56
C SER A 297 -1.42 14.79 -14.00
N HIS A 298 -0.31 14.16 -13.64
CA HIS A 298 -0.01 12.75 -13.93
C HIS A 298 -0.12 11.83 -12.70
N GLY A 299 -0.64 12.33 -11.59
CA GLY A 299 -0.85 11.58 -10.35
C GLY A 299 -0.03 12.10 -9.16
N PRO A 300 -0.20 11.49 -7.98
CA PRO A 300 0.52 11.85 -6.78
C PRO A 300 2.04 11.75 -6.92
N HIS A 301 2.76 12.64 -6.25
CA HIS A 301 4.22 12.58 -6.12
C HIS A 301 4.60 12.20 -4.69
N TYR A 302 5.81 11.68 -4.49
CA TYR A 302 6.37 11.47 -3.15
C TYR A 302 7.88 11.69 -3.15
N GLU A 303 8.39 12.07 -1.97
CA GLU A 303 9.81 12.24 -1.72
C GLU A 303 10.18 11.73 -0.33
N GLY A 304 11.44 11.39 -0.14
CA GLY A 304 11.92 10.89 1.15
C GLY A 304 13.41 10.56 1.14
N PRO A 305 13.91 9.98 2.22
CA PRO A 305 15.31 9.56 2.29
C PRO A 305 15.57 8.41 1.32
N ALA A 306 16.66 8.50 0.55
CA ALA A 306 17.04 7.47 -0.43
C ALA A 306 17.23 6.07 0.21
N SER A 307 17.41 5.98 1.52
CA SER A 307 17.53 4.71 2.24
C SER A 307 16.29 3.83 2.15
N VAL A 308 15.09 4.40 1.98
CA VAL A 308 13.85 3.62 1.81
C VAL A 308 13.82 2.83 0.50
N LEU A 309 14.62 3.22 -0.50
CA LEU A 309 14.71 2.55 -1.80
C LEU A 309 15.65 1.34 -1.77
N GLY A 310 16.33 1.10 -0.64
CA GLY A 310 17.27 -0.01 -0.47
C GLY A 310 16.56 -1.35 -0.30
N ILE A 311 17.26 -2.43 -0.69
CA ILE A 311 16.85 -3.80 -0.37
C ILE A 311 17.32 -4.08 1.07
N PRO A 312 16.44 -4.43 2.00
CA PRO A 312 16.81 -4.67 3.41
C PRO A 312 17.45 -6.07 3.58
N SER A 313 18.54 -6.32 2.86
CA SER A 313 19.22 -7.63 2.87
C SER A 313 20.70 -7.46 2.54
N LYS A 314 21.55 -8.32 3.12
CA LYS A 314 22.99 -8.37 2.81
C LYS A 314 23.27 -9.07 1.49
N ARG A 315 22.41 -10.01 1.10
CA ARG A 315 22.53 -10.77 -0.13
C ARG A 315 21.17 -10.84 -0.83
N PHE A 316 21.20 -10.94 -2.13
CA PHE A 316 20.00 -11.17 -2.92
C PHE A 316 20.27 -12.22 -4.00
N TYR A 317 19.22 -12.85 -4.47
CA TYR A 317 19.20 -13.59 -5.71
C TYR A 317 18.26 -12.87 -6.69
N ALA A 318 18.63 -12.82 -7.96
CA ALA A 318 17.81 -12.13 -8.94
C ALA A 318 17.73 -12.91 -10.25
N VAL A 319 16.58 -12.86 -10.88
CA VAL A 319 16.33 -13.43 -12.20
C VAL A 319 15.78 -12.34 -13.12
N THR A 320 16.18 -12.40 -14.39
CA THR A 320 15.68 -11.47 -15.41
C THR A 320 14.79 -12.22 -16.38
N GLY A 321 13.55 -11.74 -16.53
CA GLY A 321 12.62 -12.17 -17.54
C GLY A 321 12.70 -11.31 -18.78
N PHE A 322 12.62 -11.95 -19.94
CA PHE A 322 12.45 -11.33 -21.24
C PHE A 322 11.07 -11.68 -21.78
N PRO A 323 10.52 -10.93 -22.74
CA PRO A 323 9.18 -11.18 -23.29
C PRO A 323 9.19 -12.35 -24.28
N LEU A 324 9.67 -13.51 -23.83
CA LEU A 324 9.69 -14.74 -24.59
C LEU A 324 8.27 -15.31 -24.69
N LYS A 325 7.83 -15.61 -25.89
CA LYS A 325 6.56 -16.27 -26.18
C LYS A 325 6.78 -17.69 -26.68
N GLU A 326 5.76 -18.50 -26.58
CA GLU A 326 5.76 -19.81 -27.24
C GLU A 326 5.90 -19.65 -28.74
N LYS A 327 6.64 -20.59 -29.38
CA LYS A 327 6.83 -20.60 -30.82
C LYS A 327 5.47 -20.65 -31.54
N GLY A 328 5.26 -19.72 -32.47
CA GLY A 328 4.02 -19.60 -33.25
C GLY A 328 2.92 -18.78 -32.57
N SER A 329 3.11 -18.35 -31.32
CA SER A 329 2.16 -17.46 -30.61
C SER A 329 2.51 -16.00 -30.82
N VAL A 330 1.53 -15.17 -31.15
CA VAL A 330 1.65 -13.71 -31.24
C VAL A 330 0.70 -13.11 -30.22
N PRO A 331 1.17 -12.33 -29.22
CA PRO A 331 0.29 -11.61 -28.32
C PRO A 331 -0.72 -10.73 -29.06
N ALA A 332 -1.91 -10.59 -28.51
CA ALA A 332 -3.03 -9.91 -29.19
C ALA A 332 -2.74 -8.44 -29.53
N ASP A 333 -2.01 -7.74 -28.67
CA ASP A 333 -1.54 -6.36 -28.87
C ASP A 333 -0.48 -6.22 -29.98
N LEU A 334 0.19 -7.33 -30.32
CA LEU A 334 1.17 -7.42 -31.40
C LEU A 334 0.65 -8.15 -32.64
N ALA A 335 -0.67 -8.32 -32.78
CA ALA A 335 -1.28 -9.03 -33.90
C ALA A 335 -0.88 -8.45 -35.27
N TYR A 336 -0.53 -7.17 -35.35
CA TYR A 336 0.00 -6.54 -36.55
C TYR A 336 1.34 -7.14 -37.02
N LEU A 337 2.07 -7.84 -36.12
CA LEU A 337 3.29 -8.56 -36.45
C LEU A 337 3.02 -9.99 -36.95
N ASP A 338 1.76 -10.44 -36.96
CA ASP A 338 1.41 -11.80 -37.38
C ASP A 338 1.68 -11.97 -38.89
N SER A 339 2.77 -12.65 -39.19
CA SER A 339 3.13 -13.01 -40.56
C SER A 339 3.85 -14.35 -40.57
N PRO A 340 3.83 -15.07 -41.73
CA PRO A 340 4.56 -16.33 -41.85
C PRO A 340 6.07 -16.21 -41.61
N LYS A 341 6.63 -15.01 -41.78
CA LYS A 341 8.08 -14.75 -41.56
C LYS A 341 8.46 -14.75 -40.08
N ILE A 342 7.54 -14.35 -39.20
CA ILE A 342 7.80 -14.21 -37.77
C ILE A 342 7.04 -15.24 -36.93
N ALA A 343 6.03 -15.91 -37.48
CA ALA A 343 5.19 -16.86 -36.77
C ALA A 343 5.99 -17.98 -36.05
N GLY A 344 7.11 -18.39 -36.62
CA GLY A 344 7.97 -19.42 -36.04
C GLY A 344 9.02 -18.91 -35.05
N LEU A 345 9.14 -17.59 -34.85
CA LEU A 345 10.14 -17.02 -33.94
C LEU A 345 9.61 -16.97 -32.50
N SER A 346 10.50 -17.13 -31.54
CA SER A 346 10.27 -16.78 -30.14
C SER A 346 10.74 -15.33 -29.90
N ASN A 347 10.44 -14.76 -28.74
CA ASN A 347 11.15 -13.58 -28.30
C ASN A 347 10.90 -12.32 -29.19
N LEU A 348 9.68 -12.18 -29.73
CA LEU A 348 9.29 -11.08 -30.57
C LEU A 348 8.21 -10.20 -29.90
N SER A 349 8.55 -9.65 -28.76
CA SER A 349 7.63 -8.79 -28.02
C SER A 349 8.38 -7.69 -27.31
N SER A 350 7.81 -6.51 -27.27
CA SER A 350 8.18 -5.44 -26.35
C SER A 350 7.22 -5.36 -25.15
N ASP A 351 6.47 -6.44 -24.90
CA ASP A 351 5.50 -6.53 -23.82
C ASP A 351 6.20 -6.67 -22.48
N ILE A 352 6.17 -5.59 -21.70
CA ILE A 352 6.77 -5.55 -20.37
C ILE A 352 6.03 -6.46 -19.37
N ASN A 353 4.72 -6.68 -19.54
CA ASN A 353 3.95 -7.57 -18.67
C ASN A 353 4.42 -9.02 -18.88
N LEU A 354 4.65 -9.43 -20.13
CA LEU A 354 5.20 -10.76 -20.44
C LEU A 354 6.61 -10.93 -19.85
N ALA A 355 7.47 -9.91 -19.95
CA ALA A 355 8.79 -9.94 -19.33
C ALA A 355 8.71 -10.07 -17.80
N ALA A 356 7.81 -9.31 -17.15
CA ALA A 356 7.58 -9.39 -15.72
C ALA A 356 7.03 -10.75 -15.28
N ARG A 357 6.05 -11.31 -15.99
CA ARG A 357 5.51 -12.67 -15.73
C ARG A 357 6.57 -13.76 -15.84
N ASN A 358 7.47 -13.65 -16.82
CA ASN A 358 8.57 -14.61 -16.98
C ASN A 358 9.61 -14.48 -15.85
N ALA A 359 9.93 -13.24 -15.40
CA ALA A 359 10.79 -13.03 -14.24
C ALA A 359 10.15 -13.60 -12.96
N LEU A 360 8.86 -13.34 -12.75
CA LEU A 360 8.10 -13.86 -11.60
C LEU A 360 8.04 -15.38 -11.60
N ALA A 361 7.73 -16.01 -12.71
CA ALA A 361 7.70 -17.48 -12.81
C ALA A 361 9.07 -18.09 -12.46
N ALA A 362 10.14 -17.51 -12.98
CA ALA A 362 11.49 -18.01 -12.71
C ALA A 362 11.93 -17.83 -11.25
N ILE A 363 11.56 -16.74 -10.59
CA ILE A 363 11.87 -16.56 -9.16
C ILE A 363 11.03 -17.48 -8.27
N ILE A 364 9.77 -17.73 -8.61
CA ILE A 364 8.92 -18.72 -7.94
C ILE A 364 9.57 -20.11 -8.05
N ASP A 365 9.98 -20.52 -9.23
CA ASP A 365 10.65 -21.82 -9.45
C ASP A 365 11.96 -21.92 -8.66
N TYR A 366 12.73 -20.83 -8.55
CA TYR A 366 13.92 -20.77 -7.69
C TYR A 366 13.57 -20.94 -6.21
N ILE A 367 12.57 -20.22 -5.68
CA ILE A 367 12.15 -20.34 -4.28
C ILE A 367 11.69 -21.78 -3.98
N MET A 368 10.94 -22.40 -4.89
CA MET A 368 10.52 -23.80 -4.75
C MET A 368 11.70 -24.76 -4.69
N SER A 369 12.65 -24.62 -5.61
CA SER A 369 13.77 -25.56 -5.74
C SER A 369 14.81 -25.41 -4.64
N GLU A 370 15.09 -24.19 -4.21
CA GLU A 370 16.14 -23.90 -3.24
C GLU A 370 15.68 -24.07 -1.80
N TYR A 371 14.44 -23.66 -1.50
CA TYR A 371 13.92 -23.61 -0.13
C TYR A 371 12.82 -24.64 0.15
N GLY A 372 12.35 -25.38 -0.88
CA GLY A 372 11.41 -26.50 -0.72
C GLY A 372 9.96 -26.08 -0.46
N TYR A 373 9.61 -24.83 -0.69
CA TYR A 373 8.21 -24.36 -0.63
C TYR A 373 7.43 -24.87 -1.84
N ASP A 374 6.13 -25.04 -1.67
CA ASP A 374 5.25 -25.28 -2.81
C ASP A 374 5.03 -23.99 -3.62
N ARG A 375 4.36 -24.12 -4.77
CA ARG A 375 4.22 -23.01 -5.72
C ARG A 375 3.42 -21.83 -5.13
N THR A 376 2.36 -22.12 -4.39
CA THR A 376 1.54 -21.09 -3.77
C THR A 376 2.29 -20.38 -2.66
N GLN A 377 3.01 -21.11 -1.81
CA GLN A 377 3.90 -20.53 -0.79
C GLN A 377 4.98 -19.64 -1.43
N ALA A 378 5.60 -20.11 -2.51
CA ALA A 378 6.60 -19.33 -3.24
C ALA A 378 6.01 -18.05 -3.87
N TYR A 379 4.77 -18.10 -4.35
CA TYR A 379 4.07 -16.92 -4.87
C TYR A 379 3.73 -15.92 -3.78
N MET A 380 3.29 -16.38 -2.59
CA MET A 380 3.11 -15.52 -1.41
C MET A 380 4.41 -14.83 -1.00
N ILE A 381 5.53 -15.60 -0.93
CA ILE A 381 6.86 -15.03 -0.63
C ILE A 381 7.24 -13.99 -1.69
N ALA A 382 6.96 -14.26 -2.96
CA ALA A 382 7.24 -13.30 -4.02
C ALA A 382 6.43 -11.99 -3.83
N SER A 383 5.17 -12.09 -3.45
CA SER A 383 4.32 -10.91 -3.23
C SER A 383 4.82 -10.01 -2.09
N ILE A 384 5.27 -10.61 -0.99
CA ILE A 384 5.63 -9.87 0.23
C ILE A 384 7.10 -9.42 0.28
N ALA A 385 7.97 -9.95 -0.59
CA ALA A 385 9.42 -9.71 -0.45
C ALA A 385 10.20 -9.54 -1.76
N VAL A 386 9.68 -9.96 -2.92
CA VAL A 386 10.40 -9.85 -4.20
C VAL A 386 10.10 -8.51 -4.87
N ASP A 387 11.17 -7.76 -5.19
CA ASP A 387 11.05 -6.52 -5.94
C ASP A 387 11.06 -6.79 -7.45
N MET A 388 10.04 -6.30 -8.16
CA MET A 388 9.97 -6.33 -9.62
C MET A 388 10.50 -5.01 -10.19
N ARG A 389 11.68 -5.04 -10.83
CA ARG A 389 12.33 -3.81 -11.35
C ARG A 389 12.50 -3.85 -12.85
N ILE A 390 12.17 -2.74 -13.49
CA ILE A 390 12.43 -2.55 -14.92
C ILE A 390 13.93 -2.33 -15.11
N GLY A 391 14.60 -3.24 -15.83
CA GLY A 391 16.01 -3.11 -16.15
C GLY A 391 16.25 -2.16 -17.33
N GLN A 392 15.51 -2.36 -18.44
CA GLN A 392 15.57 -1.51 -19.63
C GLN A 392 14.30 -1.67 -20.49
N LEU A 393 13.97 -0.63 -21.25
CA LEU A 393 12.80 -0.56 -22.13
C LEU A 393 13.15 -0.27 -23.59
N VAL A 394 14.45 -0.20 -23.93
CA VAL A 394 14.94 0.36 -25.20
C VAL A 394 15.51 -0.69 -26.14
N ASP A 395 15.91 -1.84 -25.65
CA ASP A 395 16.56 -2.90 -26.43
C ASP A 395 15.50 -3.86 -27.03
N VAL A 396 14.63 -3.27 -27.83
CA VAL A 396 13.53 -3.97 -28.51
C VAL A 396 14.09 -5.01 -29.51
N PRO A 397 13.53 -6.25 -29.56
CA PRO A 397 12.26 -6.67 -28.95
C PRO A 397 12.36 -7.18 -27.50
N ASN A 398 13.54 -7.17 -26.89
CA ASN A 398 13.80 -7.83 -25.62
C ASN A 398 13.92 -6.84 -24.44
N VAL A 399 12.84 -6.14 -24.10
CA VAL A 399 12.74 -5.40 -22.83
C VAL A 399 13.01 -6.35 -21.65
N GLY A 400 13.57 -5.84 -20.55
CA GLY A 400 13.98 -6.66 -19.40
C GLY A 400 13.34 -6.23 -18.10
N VAL A 401 12.75 -7.18 -17.37
CA VAL A 401 12.30 -7.03 -16.00
C VAL A 401 13.05 -7.99 -15.09
N THR A 402 13.52 -7.53 -13.97
CA THR A 402 14.27 -8.33 -12.99
C THR A 402 13.46 -8.49 -11.71
N ALA A 403 13.26 -9.74 -11.29
CA ALA A 403 12.74 -10.09 -9.97
C ALA A 403 13.90 -10.25 -9.00
N ILE A 404 13.90 -9.53 -7.88
CA ILE A 404 14.98 -9.48 -6.90
C ILE A 404 14.46 -10.00 -5.56
N LEU A 405 15.01 -11.10 -5.10
CA LEU A 405 14.66 -11.77 -3.85
C LEU A 405 15.72 -11.47 -2.78
N PRO A 406 15.37 -10.79 -1.67
CA PRO A 406 16.25 -10.67 -0.51
C PRO A 406 16.45 -12.05 0.14
N LEU A 407 17.70 -12.46 0.36
CA LEU A 407 17.97 -13.80 0.89
C LEU A 407 17.94 -13.87 2.42
N ASP A 408 18.09 -12.74 3.10
CA ASP A 408 18.11 -12.70 4.59
C ASP A 408 16.71 -12.94 5.20
N ILE A 409 15.65 -13.04 4.39
CA ILE A 409 14.31 -13.45 4.84
C ILE A 409 14.24 -14.94 5.23
N PHE A 410 15.16 -15.77 4.70
CA PHE A 410 15.22 -17.20 4.99
C PHE A 410 16.14 -17.47 6.17
N VAL A 411 15.58 -17.92 7.30
CA VAL A 411 16.32 -18.16 8.54
C VAL A 411 17.03 -19.52 8.47
N GLY A 412 18.35 -19.52 8.67
CA GLY A 412 19.16 -20.75 8.72
C GLY A 412 19.72 -21.24 7.37
N SER A 413 19.64 -20.42 6.33
CA SER A 413 20.26 -20.66 5.03
C SER A 413 21.60 -19.90 4.91
N ASP A 414 22.60 -20.27 5.73
CA ASP A 414 23.98 -19.75 5.65
C ASP A 414 24.79 -20.46 4.55
#